data_601cce4c0a06b20210fbd01b12270a72
#
_entry.id   601cce4c0a06b20210fbd01b12270a72
#
_cell.length_a   1.000
_cell.length_b   1.000
_cell.length_c   1.000
_cell.angle_alpha   90.00
_cell.angle_beta   90.00
_cell.angle_gamma   90.00
#
_symmetry.space_group_name_H-M   'P 1'
#
loop_
_entity.id
_entity.type
_entity.pdbx_description
1 polymer ?
#
loop_
_entity_poly.entity_id
_entity_poly.type
_entity_poly.pdbx_seq_one_letter_code
_entity_poly.pdbx_strand_id
1 'polypeptide(L)'
;MRNNIPQIATPISHQFENEYYGKEISDVSDCLEVRERSLDSECENQFLFHIDIDLTHKWDENLREYLKNSLSKKTDLKLVTMQATRCCHGENLKNGIFQLDGKIYSRQEMVDNSIENTQWLRNILNDNVSIGLENNNYYPSPAYDIVADGDFITQVIKKNNLFLLLDIAHAMVTAHNKKISYSQYISTLPFDKLIQLHICQPELPEGGIARDAHNEPNQEM
;
A
#
# COMPACT_ATOMS: atom_id res chain seq x y z
N MET A 1 -4.24 -4.13 29.71
CA MET A 1 -3.39 -4.11 28.50
C MET A 1 -3.84 -5.31 27.67
N ARG A 2 -4.44 -5.11 26.50
CA ARG A 2 -4.68 -6.21 25.57
C ARG A 2 -3.30 -6.62 25.06
N ASN A 3 -2.92 -7.88 25.22
CA ASN A 3 -1.74 -8.44 24.58
C ASN A 3 -1.99 -8.34 23.06
N ASN A 4 -1.44 -7.31 22.43
CA ASN A 4 -1.44 -7.21 20.98
C ASN A 4 -0.43 -8.23 20.45
N ILE A 5 -0.87 -9.47 20.33
CA ILE A 5 -0.14 -10.48 19.57
C ILE A 5 -0.30 -10.06 18.09
N PRO A 6 0.78 -9.92 17.33
CA PRO A 6 0.68 -9.69 15.90
C PRO A 6 -0.17 -10.76 15.25
N GLN A 7 -1.06 -10.36 14.35
CA GLN A 7 -1.90 -11.27 13.58
C GLN A 7 -1.27 -11.51 12.21
N ILE A 8 -1.40 -12.73 11.71
CA ILE A 8 -0.96 -13.12 10.36
C ILE A 8 -2.12 -12.87 9.40
N ALA A 9 -1.89 -11.99 8.44
CA ALA A 9 -2.81 -11.74 7.33
C ALA A 9 -2.19 -12.25 6.02
N THR A 10 -2.95 -13.05 5.27
CA THR A 10 -2.48 -13.57 3.98
C THR A 10 -3.28 -12.93 2.84
N PRO A 11 -2.61 -12.39 1.81
CA PRO A 11 -3.30 -11.86 0.65
C PRO A 11 -3.93 -12.99 -0.17
N ILE A 12 -5.18 -12.79 -0.59
CA ILE A 12 -5.89 -13.75 -1.43
C ILE A 12 -5.25 -13.72 -2.84
N SER A 13 -4.71 -14.85 -3.23
CA SER A 13 -4.01 -15.06 -4.51
C SER A 13 -4.64 -16.20 -5.31
N HIS A 14 -4.07 -16.50 -6.48
CA HIS A 14 -4.47 -17.65 -7.31
C HIS A 14 -4.40 -18.99 -6.59
N GLN A 15 -3.65 -19.11 -5.49
CA GLN A 15 -3.61 -20.32 -4.67
C GLN A 15 -4.98 -20.67 -4.06
N PHE A 16 -5.82 -19.68 -3.84
CA PHE A 16 -7.18 -19.86 -3.32
C PHE A 16 -8.16 -20.42 -4.37
N GLU A 17 -7.79 -20.45 -5.65
CA GLU A 17 -8.57 -21.14 -6.70
C GLU A 17 -8.56 -22.67 -6.51
N ASN A 18 -7.55 -23.19 -5.82
CA ASN A 18 -7.48 -24.57 -5.39
C ASN A 18 -8.03 -24.69 -3.97
N GLU A 19 -9.15 -25.38 -3.79
CA GLU A 19 -9.84 -25.51 -2.50
C GLU A 19 -8.94 -26.08 -1.39
N TYR A 20 -8.07 -27.04 -1.70
CA TYR A 20 -7.14 -27.62 -0.75
C TYR A 20 -6.12 -26.60 -0.26
N TYR A 21 -5.42 -25.92 -1.17
CA TYR A 21 -4.42 -24.90 -0.80
C TYR A 21 -5.06 -23.68 -0.15
N GLY A 22 -6.20 -23.22 -0.65
CA GLY A 22 -6.95 -22.11 -0.06
C GLY A 22 -7.34 -22.40 1.39
N LYS A 23 -7.77 -23.64 1.67
CA LYS A 23 -8.08 -24.06 3.04
C LYS A 23 -6.83 -24.11 3.92
N GLU A 24 -5.74 -24.74 3.49
CA GLU A 24 -4.50 -24.79 4.28
C GLU A 24 -3.96 -23.40 4.63
N ILE A 25 -3.99 -22.46 3.67
CA ILE A 25 -3.57 -21.08 3.88
C ILE A 25 -4.50 -20.38 4.88
N SER A 26 -5.81 -20.56 4.74
CA SER A 26 -6.79 -19.97 5.66
C SER A 26 -6.65 -20.50 7.08
N ASP A 27 -6.36 -21.79 7.24
CA ASP A 27 -6.21 -22.43 8.57
C ASP A 27 -5.00 -21.91 9.37
N VAL A 28 -3.97 -21.35 8.70
CA VAL A 28 -2.79 -20.76 9.34
C VAL A 28 -2.81 -19.24 9.38
N SER A 29 -3.84 -18.60 8.83
CA SER A 29 -4.01 -17.15 8.79
C SER A 29 -5.05 -16.70 9.80
N ASP A 30 -4.77 -15.63 10.55
CA ASP A 30 -5.75 -15.00 11.45
C ASP A 30 -6.82 -14.24 10.67
N CYS A 31 -6.47 -13.72 9.49
CA CYS A 31 -7.37 -13.05 8.56
C CYS A 31 -6.79 -13.05 7.14
N LEU A 32 -7.62 -12.64 6.18
CA LEU A 32 -7.25 -12.53 4.79
C LEU A 32 -7.26 -11.06 4.33
N GLU A 33 -6.34 -10.75 3.41
CA GLU A 33 -6.27 -9.47 2.73
C GLU A 33 -6.83 -9.59 1.31
N VAL A 34 -7.87 -8.82 1.03
CA VAL A 34 -8.46 -8.67 -0.30
C VAL A 34 -7.56 -7.76 -1.13
N ARG A 35 -7.42 -8.08 -2.40
CA ARG A 35 -6.86 -7.23 -3.46
C ARG A 35 -7.92 -7.01 -4.54
N GLU A 36 -7.75 -6.03 -5.42
CA GLU A 36 -8.72 -5.80 -6.50
C GLU A 36 -8.94 -7.06 -7.36
N ARG A 37 -7.88 -7.83 -7.61
CA ARG A 37 -7.97 -9.12 -8.35
C ARG A 37 -8.73 -10.22 -7.61
N SER A 38 -8.93 -10.09 -6.30
CA SER A 38 -9.64 -11.07 -5.47
C SER A 38 -10.93 -10.52 -4.87
N LEU A 39 -11.46 -9.43 -5.45
CA LEU A 39 -12.64 -8.74 -4.95
C LEU A 39 -13.89 -9.63 -4.91
N ASP A 40 -14.02 -10.58 -5.83
CA ASP A 40 -15.15 -11.50 -5.92
C ASP A 40 -14.94 -12.80 -5.10
N SER A 41 -13.85 -12.89 -4.32
CA SER A 41 -13.62 -14.03 -3.42
C SER A 41 -14.68 -14.09 -2.31
N GLU A 42 -15.15 -15.29 -2.00
CA GLU A 42 -16.11 -15.60 -0.94
C GLU A 42 -15.45 -16.21 0.32
N CYS A 43 -14.11 -16.18 0.41
CA CYS A 43 -13.40 -16.66 1.59
C CYS A 43 -13.87 -15.96 2.86
N GLU A 44 -13.86 -16.64 4.00
CA GLU A 44 -14.15 -16.04 5.32
C GLU A 44 -12.99 -15.16 5.82
N ASN A 45 -13.24 -14.35 6.85
CA ASN A 45 -12.23 -13.52 7.53
C ASN A 45 -11.50 -12.50 6.65
N GLN A 46 -12.16 -11.97 5.63
CA GLN A 46 -11.64 -10.93 4.74
C GLN A 46 -11.74 -9.56 5.44
N PHE A 47 -10.84 -9.28 6.38
CA PHE A 47 -10.88 -8.08 7.22
C PHE A 47 -10.04 -6.93 6.68
N LEU A 48 -9.12 -7.21 5.76
CA LEU A 48 -8.19 -6.22 5.18
C LEU A 48 -8.48 -6.09 3.69
N PHE A 49 -8.45 -4.85 3.19
CA PHE A 49 -8.50 -4.60 1.75
C PHE A 49 -7.40 -3.62 1.37
N HIS A 50 -6.41 -4.10 0.62
CA HIS A 50 -5.39 -3.26 0.03
C HIS A 50 -5.76 -2.90 -1.42
N ILE A 51 -5.84 -1.61 -1.69
CA ILE A 51 -6.32 -1.04 -2.95
C ILE A 51 -5.14 -0.37 -3.67
N ASP A 52 -4.89 -0.76 -4.92
CA ASP A 52 -3.77 -0.25 -5.73
C ASP A 52 -4.01 1.17 -6.29
N ILE A 53 -5.12 1.81 -5.93
CA ILE A 53 -5.46 3.17 -6.36
C ILE A 53 -4.67 4.20 -5.55
N ASP A 54 -4.16 5.23 -6.24
CA ASP A 54 -3.38 6.31 -5.64
C ASP A 54 -4.28 7.27 -4.84
N LEU A 55 -4.05 7.34 -3.52
CA LEU A 55 -4.78 8.20 -2.59
C LEU A 55 -4.50 9.69 -2.84
N THR A 56 -3.35 10.01 -3.44
CA THR A 56 -2.85 11.38 -3.60
C THR A 56 -3.20 12.00 -4.96
N HIS A 57 -3.80 11.24 -5.86
CA HIS A 57 -4.33 11.74 -7.12
C HIS A 57 -5.76 12.26 -6.97
N LYS A 58 -6.17 13.12 -7.90
CA LYS A 58 -7.55 13.55 -7.94
C LYS A 58 -8.44 12.43 -8.47
N TRP A 59 -9.45 12.05 -7.69
CA TRP A 59 -10.45 11.06 -8.09
C TRP A 59 -11.61 11.73 -8.82
N ASP A 60 -11.99 11.16 -9.95
CA ASP A 60 -13.21 11.52 -10.66
C ASP A 60 -14.41 10.69 -10.16
N GLU A 61 -15.61 11.01 -10.67
CA GLU A 61 -16.84 10.33 -10.29
C GLU A 61 -16.85 8.83 -10.66
N ASN A 62 -16.22 8.46 -11.79
CA ASN A 62 -16.17 7.06 -12.23
C ASN A 62 -15.31 6.22 -11.27
N LEU A 63 -14.17 6.76 -10.85
CA LEU A 63 -13.29 6.10 -9.90
C LEU A 63 -13.96 5.99 -8.52
N ARG A 64 -14.67 7.04 -8.09
CA ARG A 64 -15.43 7.01 -6.83
C ARG A 64 -16.56 5.97 -6.88
N GLU A 65 -17.28 5.87 -7.98
CA GLU A 65 -18.31 4.84 -8.15
C GLU A 65 -17.71 3.43 -8.13
N TYR A 66 -16.60 3.20 -8.83
CA TYR A 66 -15.87 1.95 -8.79
C TYR A 66 -15.46 1.57 -7.36
N LEU A 67 -14.85 2.50 -6.62
CA LEU A 67 -14.43 2.28 -5.22
C LEU A 67 -15.62 1.97 -4.31
N LYS A 68 -16.72 2.73 -4.44
CA LYS A 68 -17.93 2.49 -3.67
C LYS A 68 -18.49 1.10 -3.91
N ASN A 69 -18.56 0.67 -5.16
CA ASN A 69 -19.04 -0.67 -5.53
C ASN A 69 -18.10 -1.75 -5.02
N SER A 70 -16.79 -1.55 -5.10
CA SER A 70 -15.77 -2.50 -4.62
C SER A 70 -15.84 -2.66 -3.10
N LEU A 71 -15.89 -1.55 -2.36
CA LEU A 71 -15.96 -1.56 -0.90
C LEU A 71 -17.29 -2.14 -0.38
N SER A 72 -18.39 -1.93 -1.09
CA SER A 72 -19.71 -2.47 -0.71
C SER A 72 -19.80 -4.00 -0.78
N LYS A 73 -18.93 -4.66 -1.55
CA LYS A 73 -18.85 -6.12 -1.63
C LYS A 73 -18.25 -6.76 -0.37
N LYS A 74 -17.60 -5.98 0.51
CA LYS A 74 -16.87 -6.47 1.67
C LYS A 74 -17.38 -5.78 2.94
N THR A 75 -18.25 -6.47 3.68
CA THR A 75 -18.98 -5.88 4.82
C THR A 75 -18.21 -5.90 6.14
N ASP A 76 -17.22 -6.80 6.28
CA ASP A 76 -16.53 -7.06 7.55
C ASP A 76 -15.14 -6.40 7.63
N LEU A 77 -14.87 -5.43 6.75
CA LEU A 77 -13.58 -4.73 6.72
C LEU A 77 -13.28 -4.05 8.05
N LYS A 78 -12.03 -4.19 8.48
CA LYS A 78 -11.43 -3.51 9.64
C LYS A 78 -10.35 -2.52 9.23
N LEU A 79 -9.72 -2.76 8.07
CA LEU A 79 -8.65 -1.90 7.55
C LEU A 79 -8.74 -1.84 6.02
N VAL A 80 -8.69 -0.63 5.49
CA VAL A 80 -8.50 -0.35 4.06
C VAL A 80 -7.18 0.39 3.92
N THR A 81 -6.27 -0.13 3.09
CA THR A 81 -4.99 0.50 2.81
C THR A 81 -4.88 0.88 1.34
N MET A 82 -4.22 1.99 1.07
CA MET A 82 -4.06 2.56 -0.26
C MET A 82 -2.60 2.95 -0.50
N GLN A 83 -2.28 3.32 -1.72
CA GLN A 83 -0.94 3.68 -2.14
C GLN A 83 -0.81 5.17 -2.50
N ALA A 84 0.44 5.64 -2.62
CA ALA A 84 0.84 6.84 -3.33
C ALA A 84 1.92 6.42 -4.32
N THR A 85 1.56 6.21 -5.59
CA THR A 85 2.41 5.47 -6.54
C THR A 85 3.37 6.36 -7.32
N ARG A 86 2.92 7.53 -7.75
CA ARG A 86 3.71 8.49 -8.54
C ARG A 86 3.14 9.91 -8.47
N CYS A 87 3.96 10.91 -8.79
CA CYS A 87 3.52 12.31 -8.78
C CYS A 87 2.92 12.78 -10.13
N CYS A 88 2.53 11.86 -11.01
CA CYS A 88 1.90 12.20 -12.29
C CYS A 88 0.79 11.22 -12.65
N HIS A 89 -0.15 11.65 -13.49
CA HIS A 89 -1.31 10.84 -13.85
C HIS A 89 -1.04 9.86 -15.01
N GLY A 90 -0.05 10.17 -15.87
CA GLY A 90 0.25 9.35 -17.05
C GLY A 90 0.85 7.98 -16.72
N GLU A 91 0.77 7.07 -17.69
CA GLU A 91 1.19 5.66 -17.55
C GLU A 91 2.43 5.32 -18.39
N ASN A 92 3.26 6.33 -18.70
CA ASN A 92 4.48 6.11 -19.47
C ASN A 92 5.47 5.27 -18.67
N LEU A 93 5.75 4.06 -19.14
CA LEU A 93 6.66 3.11 -18.54
C LEU A 93 7.92 2.93 -19.41
N LYS A 94 9.09 3.08 -18.81
CA LYS A 94 10.38 2.73 -19.43
C LYS A 94 11.07 1.68 -18.56
N ASN A 95 11.26 0.48 -19.10
CA ASN A 95 11.84 -0.66 -18.36
C ASN A 95 11.11 -0.96 -17.03
N GLY A 96 9.78 -0.83 -16.99
CA GLY A 96 8.99 -1.05 -15.80
C GLY A 96 9.05 0.08 -14.75
N ILE A 97 9.62 1.25 -15.11
CA ILE A 97 9.72 2.43 -14.23
C ILE A 97 8.88 3.55 -14.83
N PHE A 98 7.95 4.09 -14.04
CA PHE A 98 7.16 5.24 -14.45
C PHE A 98 8.04 6.45 -14.74
N GLN A 99 7.73 7.13 -15.82
CA GLN A 99 8.31 8.42 -16.19
C GLN A 99 7.26 9.52 -15.98
N LEU A 100 7.71 10.76 -15.87
CA LEU A 100 6.76 11.87 -15.86
C LEU A 100 5.94 11.88 -17.13
N ASP A 101 4.62 11.84 -16.99
CA ASP A 101 3.68 11.88 -18.11
C ASP A 101 2.32 12.41 -17.66
N GLY A 102 1.57 12.99 -18.60
CA GLY A 102 0.26 13.57 -18.32
C GLY A 102 0.30 14.74 -17.32
N LYS A 103 -0.72 14.84 -16.48
CA LYS A 103 -0.74 15.86 -15.41
C LYS A 103 0.27 15.52 -14.33
N ILE A 104 1.18 16.46 -14.04
CA ILE A 104 2.12 16.39 -12.92
C ILE A 104 1.50 17.13 -11.73
N TYR A 105 1.48 16.51 -10.58
CA TYR A 105 0.99 17.08 -9.33
C TYR A 105 2.15 17.63 -8.50
N SER A 106 1.97 18.82 -7.95
CA SER A 106 2.84 19.33 -6.89
C SER A 106 2.60 18.58 -5.59
N ARG A 107 3.58 18.63 -4.67
CA ARG A 107 3.43 18.06 -3.32
C ARG A 107 2.18 18.56 -2.60
N GLN A 108 1.85 19.87 -2.73
CA GLN A 108 0.67 20.45 -2.10
C GLN A 108 -0.62 19.91 -2.72
N GLU A 109 -0.73 19.84 -4.06
CA GLU A 109 -1.90 19.24 -4.72
C GLU A 109 -2.12 17.79 -4.29
N MET A 110 -1.05 16.99 -4.15
CA MET A 110 -1.14 15.61 -3.69
C MET A 110 -1.66 15.51 -2.25
N VAL A 111 -1.21 16.39 -1.37
CA VAL A 111 -1.72 16.48 0.01
C VAL A 111 -3.19 16.88 0.01
N ASP A 112 -3.58 17.89 -0.76
CA ASP A 112 -4.97 18.37 -0.83
C ASP A 112 -5.92 17.29 -1.41
N ASN A 113 -5.50 16.61 -2.46
CA ASN A 113 -6.24 15.47 -3.02
C ASN A 113 -6.39 14.36 -1.97
N SER A 114 -5.33 14.04 -1.22
CA SER A 114 -5.41 13.01 -0.18
C SER A 114 -6.42 13.35 0.93
N ILE A 115 -6.56 14.63 1.25
CA ILE A 115 -7.55 15.10 2.23
C ILE A 115 -8.97 14.88 1.69
N GLU A 116 -9.23 15.33 0.46
CA GLU A 116 -10.54 15.18 -0.18
C GLU A 116 -10.92 13.69 -0.31
N ASN A 117 -9.99 12.85 -0.78
CA ASN A 117 -10.22 11.42 -0.98
C ASN A 117 -10.43 10.68 0.34
N THR A 118 -9.66 11.01 1.37
CA THR A 118 -9.82 10.39 2.70
C THR A 118 -11.16 10.78 3.34
N GLN A 119 -11.59 12.04 3.20
CA GLN A 119 -12.90 12.47 3.67
C GLN A 119 -14.03 11.73 2.96
N TRP A 120 -13.91 11.55 1.64
CA TRP A 120 -14.86 10.79 0.86
C TRP A 120 -14.91 9.31 1.29
N LEU A 121 -13.76 8.67 1.52
CA LEU A 121 -13.70 7.28 2.03
C LEU A 121 -14.39 7.15 3.37
N ARG A 122 -14.17 8.07 4.29
CA ARG A 122 -14.82 8.06 5.63
C ARG A 122 -16.34 8.18 5.57
N ASN A 123 -16.87 8.84 4.52
CA ASN A 123 -18.31 8.96 4.35
C ASN A 123 -18.97 7.68 3.84
N ILE A 124 -18.20 6.75 3.27
CA ILE A 124 -18.73 5.50 2.71
C ILE A 124 -18.33 4.25 3.50
N LEU A 125 -17.29 4.34 4.31
CA LEU A 125 -16.82 3.26 5.19
C LEU A 125 -17.58 3.34 6.55
N ASN A 126 -17.69 2.22 7.23
CA ASN A 126 -18.16 2.19 8.60
C ASN A 126 -17.15 2.87 9.54
N ASP A 127 -17.59 3.49 10.61
CA ASP A 127 -16.75 4.25 11.57
C ASP A 127 -15.63 3.43 12.21
N ASN A 128 -15.78 2.11 12.26
CA ASN A 128 -14.80 1.19 12.84
C ASN A 128 -13.74 0.72 11.86
N VAL A 129 -13.81 1.12 10.58
CA VAL A 129 -12.81 0.78 9.57
C VAL A 129 -11.66 1.77 9.61
N SER A 130 -10.47 1.28 9.85
CA SER A 130 -9.24 2.07 9.78
C SER A 130 -8.83 2.29 8.32
N ILE A 131 -8.18 3.44 8.06
CA ILE A 131 -7.61 3.73 6.73
C ILE A 131 -6.09 3.90 6.89
N GLY A 132 -5.33 3.26 6.01
CA GLY A 132 -3.87 3.31 6.00
C GLY A 132 -3.31 3.74 4.64
N LEU A 133 -2.06 4.19 4.68
CA LEU A 133 -1.25 4.50 3.51
C LEU A 133 0.03 3.66 3.54
N GLU A 134 0.37 3.05 2.41
CA GLU A 134 1.60 2.29 2.23
C GLU A 134 2.77 3.21 1.83
N ASN A 135 3.97 2.92 2.35
CA ASN A 135 5.18 3.55 1.85
C ASN A 135 5.53 2.99 0.46
N ASN A 136 5.89 3.87 -0.46
CA ASN A 136 6.23 3.46 -1.82
C ASN A 136 7.72 3.16 -2.00
N ASN A 137 8.05 2.35 -2.99
CA ASN A 137 9.40 2.11 -3.45
C ASN A 137 9.88 3.23 -4.40
N TYR A 138 11.15 3.61 -4.27
CA TYR A 138 11.77 4.59 -5.14
C TYR A 138 12.45 3.92 -6.33
N TYR A 139 12.12 4.38 -7.53
CA TYR A 139 12.90 4.12 -8.73
C TYR A 139 13.52 5.43 -9.26
N PRO A 140 14.70 5.38 -9.94
CA PRO A 140 15.39 6.58 -10.42
C PRO A 140 14.63 7.26 -11.57
N SER A 141 13.56 7.96 -11.24
CA SER A 141 12.74 8.78 -12.12
C SER A 141 12.05 9.85 -11.30
N PRO A 142 11.91 11.08 -11.82
CA PRO A 142 11.22 12.15 -11.12
C PRO A 142 9.76 11.84 -10.75
N ALA A 143 9.14 10.83 -11.37
CA ALA A 143 7.80 10.40 -11.02
C ALA A 143 7.67 9.90 -9.57
N TYR A 144 8.79 9.43 -8.96
CA TYR A 144 8.81 8.89 -7.59
C TYR A 144 9.38 9.84 -6.55
N ASP A 145 9.93 11.00 -6.93
CA ASP A 145 10.66 11.88 -6.02
C ASP A 145 9.83 12.33 -4.81
N ILE A 146 8.53 12.57 -5.02
CA ILE A 146 7.61 12.98 -3.94
C ILE A 146 7.09 11.75 -3.18
N VAL A 147 6.55 10.75 -3.88
CA VAL A 147 5.81 9.64 -3.27
C VAL A 147 6.67 8.67 -2.48
N ALA A 148 7.95 8.55 -2.81
CA ALA A 148 8.92 7.74 -2.07
C ALA A 148 9.72 8.57 -1.03
N ASP A 149 9.33 9.82 -0.76
CA ASP A 149 9.88 10.64 0.31
C ASP A 149 9.14 10.34 1.62
N GLY A 150 9.87 9.85 2.63
CA GLY A 150 9.26 9.49 3.91
C GLY A 150 8.63 10.67 4.64
N ASP A 151 9.15 11.89 4.46
CA ASP A 151 8.54 13.10 5.01
C ASP A 151 7.20 13.43 4.33
N PHE A 152 7.06 13.12 3.04
CA PHE A 152 5.79 13.26 2.33
C PHE A 152 4.75 12.25 2.84
N ILE A 153 5.14 10.98 2.94
CA ILE A 153 4.28 9.92 3.48
C ILE A 153 3.82 10.28 4.90
N THR A 154 4.76 10.71 5.74
CA THR A 154 4.47 11.16 7.11
C THR A 154 3.51 12.36 7.13
N GLN A 155 3.68 13.30 6.21
CA GLN A 155 2.79 14.46 6.07
C GLN A 155 1.36 14.04 5.71
N VAL A 156 1.20 13.16 4.71
CA VAL A 156 -0.12 12.65 4.28
C VAL A 156 -0.79 11.89 5.42
N ILE A 157 -0.07 10.97 6.07
CA ILE A 157 -0.59 10.18 7.20
C ILE A 157 -1.07 11.08 8.34
N LYS A 158 -0.25 12.05 8.76
CA LYS A 158 -0.60 12.95 9.87
C LYS A 158 -1.75 13.90 9.53
N LYS A 159 -1.75 14.48 8.33
CA LYS A 159 -2.80 15.40 7.88
C LYS A 159 -4.17 14.74 7.81
N ASN A 160 -4.20 13.48 7.45
CA ASN A 160 -5.43 12.71 7.25
C ASN A 160 -5.76 11.79 8.44
N ASN A 161 -4.95 11.79 9.52
CA ASN A 161 -5.06 10.83 10.61
C ASN A 161 -5.21 9.38 10.11
N LEU A 162 -4.32 8.99 9.20
CA LEU A 162 -4.21 7.63 8.68
C LEU A 162 -3.27 6.80 9.54
N PHE A 163 -3.24 5.50 9.22
CA PHE A 163 -2.24 4.57 9.72
C PHE A 163 -1.16 4.31 8.66
N LEU A 164 -0.01 3.80 9.09
CA LEU A 164 1.07 3.36 8.22
C LEU A 164 0.91 1.86 7.94
N LEU A 165 0.84 1.48 6.66
CA LEU A 165 1.24 0.17 6.20
C LEU A 165 2.71 0.28 5.81
N LEU A 166 3.59 -0.43 6.51
CA LEU A 166 4.99 -0.50 6.16
C LEU A 166 5.26 -1.73 5.30
N ASP A 167 5.54 -1.52 4.02
CA ASP A 167 6.16 -2.54 3.18
C ASP A 167 7.68 -2.46 3.34
N ILE A 168 8.25 -3.55 3.87
CA ILE A 168 9.69 -3.66 4.17
C ILE A 168 10.50 -3.70 2.89
N ALA A 169 10.03 -4.41 1.86
CA ALA A 169 10.72 -4.48 0.57
C ALA A 169 10.75 -3.11 -0.11
N HIS A 170 9.65 -2.36 -0.11
CA HIS A 170 9.61 -0.98 -0.62
C HIS A 170 10.62 -0.08 0.09
N ALA A 171 10.75 -0.21 1.41
CA ALA A 171 11.72 0.56 2.18
C ALA A 171 13.17 0.18 1.82
N MET A 172 13.46 -1.11 1.64
CA MET A 172 14.78 -1.61 1.22
C MET A 172 15.12 -1.15 -0.20
N VAL A 173 14.19 -1.25 -1.14
CA VAL A 173 14.35 -0.77 -2.53
C VAL A 173 14.60 0.73 -2.53
N THR A 174 13.85 1.50 -1.75
CA THR A 174 14.03 2.95 -1.64
C THR A 174 15.40 3.31 -1.10
N ALA A 175 15.83 2.69 -0.01
CA ALA A 175 17.15 2.93 0.58
C ALA A 175 18.28 2.60 -0.42
N HIS A 176 18.22 1.44 -1.07
CA HIS A 176 19.19 1.02 -2.07
C HIS A 176 19.27 2.01 -3.24
N ASN A 177 18.14 2.33 -3.86
CA ASN A 177 18.09 3.16 -5.07
C ASN A 177 18.42 4.64 -4.79
N LYS A 178 18.11 5.14 -3.58
CA LYS A 178 18.53 6.48 -3.11
C LYS A 178 19.96 6.50 -2.54
N LYS A 179 20.63 5.34 -2.41
CA LYS A 179 21.97 5.21 -1.83
C LYS A 179 22.08 5.77 -0.40
N ILE A 180 21.08 5.51 0.41
CA ILE A 180 21.04 5.84 1.84
C ILE A 180 20.91 4.55 2.66
N SER A 181 21.18 4.60 3.98
CA SER A 181 20.96 3.43 4.80
C SER A 181 19.47 3.15 5.01
N TYR A 182 19.11 1.88 5.18
CA TYR A 182 17.75 1.47 5.51
C TYR A 182 17.23 2.19 6.76
N SER A 183 18.05 2.25 7.82
CA SER A 183 17.69 2.94 9.06
C SER A 183 17.45 4.44 8.87
N GLN A 184 18.21 5.09 7.98
CA GLN A 184 18.00 6.48 7.64
C GLN A 184 16.64 6.71 6.98
N TYR A 185 16.24 5.87 6.02
CA TYR A 185 14.92 5.97 5.39
C TYR A 185 13.80 5.70 6.40
N ILE A 186 13.89 4.59 7.11
CA ILE A 186 12.88 4.17 8.08
C ILE A 186 12.63 5.26 9.15
N SER A 187 13.67 5.95 9.60
CA SER A 187 13.53 7.01 10.62
C SER A 187 12.65 8.20 10.18
N THR A 188 12.36 8.32 8.87
CA THR A 188 11.47 9.37 8.34
C THR A 188 9.99 8.99 8.37
N LEU A 189 9.67 7.72 8.61
CA LEU A 189 8.31 7.19 8.60
C LEU A 189 7.65 7.28 9.99
N PRO A 190 6.32 7.45 10.07
CA PRO A 190 5.61 7.63 11.34
C PRO A 190 5.29 6.29 12.01
N PHE A 191 6.25 5.67 12.68
CA PHE A 191 6.10 4.37 13.36
C PHE A 191 5.03 4.35 14.46
N ASP A 192 4.74 5.49 15.04
CA ASP A 192 3.62 5.65 15.99
C ASP A 192 2.25 5.41 15.35
N LYS A 193 2.19 5.35 14.04
CA LYS A 193 1.01 5.06 13.23
C LYS A 193 1.03 3.69 12.56
N LEU A 194 2.03 2.86 12.83
CA LEU A 194 2.14 1.52 12.23
C LEU A 194 0.96 0.63 12.63
N ILE A 195 0.28 0.07 11.63
CA ILE A 195 -0.84 -0.86 11.82
C ILE A 195 -0.64 -2.20 11.10
N GLN A 196 0.08 -2.20 10.00
CA GLN A 196 0.31 -3.39 9.16
C GLN A 196 1.72 -3.42 8.61
N LEU A 197 2.25 -4.63 8.42
CA LEU A 197 3.50 -4.91 7.72
C LEU A 197 3.21 -5.74 6.47
N HIS A 198 3.80 -5.37 5.34
CA HIS A 198 4.00 -6.27 4.21
C HIS A 198 5.44 -6.77 4.22
N ILE A 199 5.60 -8.08 4.06
CA ILE A 199 6.90 -8.75 4.15
C ILE A 199 7.10 -9.61 2.90
N CYS A 200 8.04 -9.21 2.06
CA CYS A 200 8.52 -9.97 0.91
C CYS A 200 9.99 -9.62 0.64
N GLN A 201 10.72 -10.50 -0.05
CA GLN A 201 12.12 -10.28 -0.37
C GLN A 201 12.28 -9.50 -1.67
N PRO A 202 12.91 -8.31 -1.66
CA PRO A 202 13.23 -7.56 -2.87
C PRO A 202 14.50 -8.11 -3.56
N GLU A 203 14.72 -7.71 -4.80
CA GLU A 203 16.02 -7.86 -5.47
C GLU A 203 16.88 -6.62 -5.24
N LEU A 204 18.07 -6.81 -4.65
CA LEU A 204 19.02 -5.76 -4.30
C LEU A 204 20.37 -6.04 -4.99
N PRO A 205 20.51 -5.82 -6.31
CA PRO A 205 21.73 -6.14 -7.05
C PRO A 205 22.87 -5.16 -6.71
N GLU A 206 24.10 -5.66 -6.60
CA GLU A 206 25.28 -4.82 -6.49
C GLU A 206 25.41 -3.91 -7.73
N GLY A 207 25.39 -2.59 -7.54
CA GLY A 207 25.55 -1.59 -8.61
C GLY A 207 24.39 -1.48 -9.61
N GLY A 208 23.26 -2.15 -9.35
CA GLY A 208 22.04 -2.11 -10.17
C GLY A 208 20.89 -1.34 -9.51
N ILE A 209 19.75 -1.29 -10.20
CA ILE A 209 18.49 -0.77 -9.67
C ILE A 209 17.81 -1.90 -8.92
N ALA A 210 17.58 -1.71 -7.62
CA ALA A 210 16.78 -2.62 -6.81
C ALA A 210 15.32 -2.65 -7.27
N ARG A 211 14.67 -3.81 -7.11
CA ARG A 211 13.27 -4.02 -7.51
C ARG A 211 12.50 -4.74 -6.42
N ASP A 212 11.25 -4.36 -6.30
CA ASP A 212 10.29 -5.12 -5.52
C ASP A 212 9.90 -6.37 -6.33
N ALA A 213 10.44 -7.51 -5.92
CA ALA A 213 10.32 -8.78 -6.65
C ALA A 213 9.32 -9.75 -6.03
N HIS A 214 8.77 -9.43 -4.85
CA HIS A 214 7.84 -10.30 -4.11
C HIS A 214 8.34 -11.74 -3.95
N ASN A 215 9.66 -11.91 -3.78
CA ASN A 215 10.23 -13.22 -3.50
C ASN A 215 9.91 -13.67 -2.06
N GLU A 216 10.07 -14.96 -1.80
CA GLU A 216 9.92 -15.53 -0.45
C GLU A 216 10.91 -14.87 0.53
N PRO A 217 10.45 -14.40 1.70
CA PRO A 217 11.32 -13.82 2.72
C PRO A 217 12.40 -14.80 3.17
N ASN A 218 13.63 -14.32 3.32
CA ASN A 218 14.72 -15.11 3.89
C ASN A 218 14.78 -14.94 5.42
N GLN A 219 15.68 -15.70 6.07
CA GLN A 219 15.82 -15.70 7.54
C GLN A 219 16.37 -14.39 8.13
N GLU A 220 16.84 -13.47 7.30
CA GLU A 220 17.43 -12.18 7.74
C GLU A 220 16.40 -11.04 7.76
N MET A 221 15.21 -11.26 7.19
CA MET A 221 14.07 -10.34 7.25
C MET A 221 13.24 -10.55 8.50
#